data_412f325cc05f56b0b13524d671cd27ed
#
_entry.id   412f325cc05f56b0b13524d671cd27ed
#
_cell.length_a   1.000
_cell.length_b   1.000
_cell.length_c   1.000
_cell.angle_alpha   90.00
_cell.angle_beta   90.00
_cell.angle_gamma   90.00
#
_symmetry.space_group_name_H-M   'P 1'
#
loop_
_entity.id
_entity.type
_entity.pdbx_description
1 polymer ?
#
loop_
_entity_poly.entity_id
_entity_poly.type
_entity_poly.pdbx_seq_one_letter_code
_entity_poly.pdbx_strand_id
1 'polypeptide(L)'
;DEHIHGDLSRIGQGQWGVFRQYDFISEGDSPAFLHLINVGLDNLENVHFGGWGGRLKQSASHPERWEDGEAVADFNPYIQKPDPTYPQIRWLEAIQNDFASRADWCIKDFKNANHPPEAHLNHPHFLSAKPGAVVHLSGKASDPDGDKVTYHWWQYEEVDTYPGKIALRNENSRKATFKMPDDARTGETIHLILEVTDQGKPSLTRYQRAIVTCE
;
A
#
# COMPACT_ATOMS: atom_id res chain seq x y z
N ASP A 1 -19.46 2.25 -0.57
CA ASP A 1 -19.89 2.24 0.19
C ASP A 1 -20.48 3.37 0.98
N GLU A 2 -21.78 3.57 0.71
CA GLU A 2 -22.55 4.68 1.27
C GLU A 2 -22.56 4.69 2.80
N HIS A 3 -22.39 3.54 3.44
CA HIS A 3 -22.45 3.45 4.90
C HIS A 3 -21.20 4.04 5.56
N ILE A 4 -20.03 3.68 5.08
CA ILE A 4 -18.77 4.16 5.68
C ILE A 4 -18.51 5.62 5.28
N HIS A 5 -18.64 5.95 3.99
CA HIS A 5 -18.45 7.31 3.52
C HIS A 5 -19.55 8.26 4.00
N GLY A 6 -20.80 7.80 4.10
CA GLY A 6 -21.92 8.58 4.62
C GLY A 6 -21.70 9.04 6.05
N ASP A 7 -21.19 8.17 6.91
CA ASP A 7 -20.93 8.50 8.30
C ASP A 7 -19.76 9.46 8.43
N LEU A 8 -18.66 9.21 7.73
CA LEU A 8 -17.51 10.11 7.70
C LEU A 8 -17.87 11.49 7.14
N SER A 9 -18.74 11.58 6.15
CA SER A 9 -19.16 12.85 5.59
C SER A 9 -19.96 13.72 6.56
N ARG A 10 -20.54 13.14 7.61
CA ARG A 10 -21.35 13.83 8.63
C ARG A 10 -20.58 14.21 9.88
N ILE A 11 -19.35 13.76 10.05
CA ILE A 11 -18.55 14.01 11.25
C ILE A 11 -18.40 15.51 11.51
N GLY A 12 -18.20 16.32 10.46
CA GLY A 12 -18.11 17.78 10.59
C GLY A 12 -19.37 18.48 11.08
N GLN A 13 -20.50 17.78 11.14
CA GLN A 13 -21.79 18.33 11.59
C GLN A 13 -22.17 17.92 13.02
N GLY A 14 -21.39 17.05 13.61
CA GLY A 14 -21.68 16.50 14.93
C GLY A 14 -20.78 17.04 16.05
N GLN A 15 -20.61 16.23 17.05
CA GLN A 15 -19.80 16.50 18.24
C GLN A 15 -18.34 16.86 17.93
N TRP A 16 -17.82 16.42 16.78
CA TRP A 16 -16.46 16.60 16.30
C TRP A 16 -16.32 17.76 15.31
N GLY A 17 -17.19 18.72 15.31
CA GLY A 17 -17.37 19.81 14.35
C GLY A 17 -16.13 20.61 13.88
N VAL A 18 -14.95 20.23 14.33
CA VAL A 18 -13.65 20.78 13.89
C VAL A 18 -13.13 20.15 12.58
N PHE A 19 -13.70 19.01 12.19
CA PHE A 19 -13.28 18.29 10.98
C PHE A 19 -14.13 18.74 9.79
N ARG A 20 -13.50 18.86 8.64
CA ARG A 20 -14.19 19.13 7.37
C ARG A 20 -14.76 17.83 6.82
N GLN A 21 -15.76 17.96 5.98
CA GLN A 21 -16.26 16.84 5.19
C GLN A 21 -15.10 16.20 4.41
N TYR A 22 -14.98 14.88 4.48
CA TYR A 22 -13.90 14.07 3.89
C TYR A 22 -12.52 14.22 4.55
N ASP A 23 -12.39 14.87 5.69
CA ASP A 23 -11.16 14.80 6.46
C ASP A 23 -10.91 13.35 6.90
N PHE A 24 -9.65 12.94 6.85
CA PHE A 24 -9.25 11.65 7.42
C PHE A 24 -9.25 11.73 8.93
N ILE A 25 -9.97 10.81 9.54
CA ILE A 25 -10.04 10.67 11.00
C ILE A 25 -9.62 9.26 11.36
N SER A 26 -8.63 9.15 12.21
CA SER A 26 -8.17 7.90 12.78
C SER A 26 -8.06 8.07 14.29
N GLU A 27 -8.59 7.13 15.03
CA GLU A 27 -8.25 6.99 16.45
C GLU A 27 -6.94 6.22 16.59
N GLY A 28 -6.26 6.32 17.75
CA GLY A 28 -4.90 5.83 17.91
C GLY A 28 -4.74 4.31 17.83
N ASP A 29 -5.79 3.55 18.13
CA ASP A 29 -5.74 2.09 18.17
C ASP A 29 -5.81 1.45 16.77
N SER A 30 -6.61 2.02 15.84
CA SER A 30 -6.76 1.49 14.49
C SER A 30 -5.47 1.47 13.69
N PRO A 31 -4.64 2.51 13.65
CA PRO A 31 -3.34 2.43 12.99
C PRO A 31 -2.46 1.33 13.55
N ALA A 32 -2.39 1.19 14.87
CA ALA A 32 -1.60 0.13 15.51
C ALA A 32 -2.09 -1.27 15.11
N PHE A 33 -3.40 -1.49 15.09
CA PHE A 33 -4.00 -2.75 14.63
C PHE A 33 -3.74 -3.00 13.14
N LEU A 34 -3.87 -1.99 12.29
CA LEU A 34 -3.69 -2.10 10.84
C LEU A 34 -2.25 -2.47 10.45
N HIS A 35 -1.25 -2.16 11.30
CA HIS A 35 0.12 -2.67 11.10
C HIS A 35 0.22 -4.19 11.18
N LEU A 36 -0.68 -4.85 11.92
CA LEU A 36 -0.66 -6.30 12.10
C LEU A 36 -1.37 -7.06 10.98
N ILE A 37 -2.12 -6.39 10.12
CA ILE A 37 -2.82 -7.01 9.01
C ILE A 37 -1.84 -7.27 7.86
N ASN A 38 -1.53 -8.54 7.62
CA ASN A 38 -0.68 -8.91 6.49
C ASN A 38 -1.47 -8.86 5.18
N VAL A 39 -1.22 -7.82 4.41
CA VAL A 39 -1.82 -7.63 3.08
C VAL A 39 -0.79 -7.78 1.94
N GLY A 40 0.45 -8.19 2.27
CA GLY A 40 1.54 -8.41 1.32
C GLY A 40 2.45 -7.20 1.10
N LEU A 41 2.42 -6.21 1.98
CA LEU A 41 3.26 -5.01 1.92
C LEU A 41 4.58 -5.16 2.70
N ASP A 42 4.82 -6.31 3.33
CA ASP A 42 6.01 -6.65 4.12
C ASP A 42 6.30 -5.66 5.28
N ASN A 43 5.27 -4.92 5.72
CA ASN A 43 5.39 -3.99 6.84
C ASN A 43 5.60 -4.71 8.19
N LEU A 44 5.25 -5.99 8.29
CA LEU A 44 5.54 -6.83 9.46
C LEU A 44 7.03 -7.16 9.57
N GLU A 45 7.74 -7.25 8.44
CA GLU A 45 9.18 -7.48 8.40
C GLU A 45 9.95 -6.18 8.69
N ASN A 46 9.43 -5.05 8.22
CA ASN A 46 10.01 -3.75 8.46
C ASN A 46 8.93 -2.65 8.43
N VAL A 47 8.66 -2.07 9.57
CA VAL A 47 7.65 -1.01 9.73
C VAL A 47 7.94 0.27 8.93
N HIS A 48 9.20 0.44 8.48
CA HIS A 48 9.57 1.53 7.59
C HIS A 48 9.04 1.34 6.16
N PHE A 49 8.76 0.11 5.75
CA PHE A 49 8.24 -0.18 4.40
C PHE A 49 6.85 0.40 4.15
N GLY A 50 6.10 0.64 5.22
CA GLY A 50 4.74 1.16 5.11
C GLY A 50 3.71 0.10 4.74
N GLY A 51 2.51 0.33 5.22
CA GLY A 51 1.34 -0.53 5.04
C GLY A 51 0.09 0.19 5.52
N TRP A 52 -0.98 -0.55 5.73
CA TRP A 52 -2.27 0.03 6.11
C TRP A 52 -2.24 0.83 7.41
N GLY A 53 -1.35 0.50 8.35
CA GLY A 53 -1.13 1.29 9.56
C GLY A 53 -0.26 2.54 9.36
N GLY A 54 0.16 2.82 8.13
CA GLY A 54 1.11 3.89 7.85
C GLY A 54 2.55 3.39 7.84
N ARG A 55 3.50 4.26 8.16
CA ARG A 55 4.93 4.00 8.14
C ARG A 55 5.57 4.56 9.40
N LEU A 56 6.62 3.91 9.89
CA LEU A 56 7.42 4.38 11.02
C LEU A 56 8.88 4.51 10.61
N LYS A 57 9.58 5.45 11.22
CA LYS A 57 11.01 5.64 11.06
C LYS A 57 11.69 5.60 12.42
N GLN A 58 12.83 4.94 12.50
CA GLN A 58 13.63 4.94 13.72
C GLN A 58 14.17 6.35 13.99
N SER A 59 14.01 6.81 15.22
CA SER A 59 14.49 8.14 15.63
C SER A 59 16.01 8.21 15.56
N ALA A 60 16.52 9.26 14.94
CA ALA A 60 17.97 9.47 14.86
C ALA A 60 18.61 9.84 16.21
N SER A 61 17.83 10.46 17.10
CA SER A 61 18.29 10.88 18.43
C SER A 61 18.05 9.84 19.54
N HIS A 62 17.07 8.94 19.32
CA HIS A 62 16.68 7.90 20.27
C HIS A 62 16.44 6.59 19.49
N PRO A 63 17.48 5.79 19.23
CA PRO A 63 17.38 4.59 18.37
C PRO A 63 16.39 3.52 18.87
N GLU A 64 16.00 3.55 20.14
CA GLU A 64 14.97 2.67 20.73
C GLU A 64 13.53 3.14 20.39
N ARG A 65 13.36 4.32 19.79
CA ARG A 65 12.06 4.90 19.44
C ARG A 65 11.81 4.85 17.95
N TRP A 66 10.56 4.60 17.62
CA TRP A 66 10.04 4.74 16.25
C TRP A 66 9.07 5.91 16.22
N GLU A 67 9.10 6.67 15.15
CA GLU A 67 8.36 7.92 14.96
C GLU A 67 7.55 7.85 13.66
N ASP A 68 6.35 8.39 13.71
CA ASP A 68 5.46 8.63 12.57
C ASP A 68 5.36 10.13 12.24
N GLY A 69 4.25 10.54 11.63
CA GLY A 69 3.98 11.93 11.34
C GLY A 69 5.04 12.56 10.44
N GLU A 70 5.56 13.71 10.85
CA GLU A 70 6.55 14.48 10.05
C GLU A 70 7.83 13.70 9.72
N ALA A 71 8.18 12.71 10.55
CA ALA A 71 9.36 11.88 10.31
C ALA A 71 9.23 10.98 9.07
N VAL A 72 7.99 10.72 8.61
CA VAL A 72 7.65 9.80 7.52
C VAL A 72 6.62 10.39 6.54
N ALA A 73 6.55 11.70 6.40
CA ALA A 73 5.64 12.35 5.46
C ALA A 73 5.88 11.85 4.03
N ASP A 74 4.84 11.27 3.42
CA ASP A 74 4.84 10.82 2.04
C ASP A 74 4.29 11.93 1.13
N PHE A 75 4.67 11.91 -0.16
CA PHE A 75 4.13 12.86 -1.11
C PHE A 75 2.65 12.59 -1.38
N ASN A 76 1.79 13.55 -1.01
CA ASN A 76 0.36 13.48 -1.25
C ASN A 76 0.02 14.14 -2.60
N PRO A 77 -0.38 13.35 -3.61
CA PRO A 77 -0.65 13.86 -4.95
C PRO A 77 -1.88 14.77 -5.02
N TYR A 78 -2.78 14.71 -4.05
CA TYR A 78 -4.00 15.54 -4.02
C TYR A 78 -3.72 16.97 -3.58
N ILE A 79 -2.74 17.16 -2.69
CA ILE A 79 -2.33 18.49 -2.19
C ILE A 79 -0.96 18.91 -2.69
N GLN A 80 -0.30 18.08 -3.53
CA GLN A 80 0.97 18.33 -4.21
C GLN A 80 2.13 18.71 -3.25
N LYS A 81 2.20 18.06 -2.09
CA LYS A 81 3.26 18.26 -1.10
C LYS A 81 3.39 17.06 -0.17
N PRO A 82 4.51 16.93 0.58
CA PRO A 82 4.62 15.97 1.67
C PRO A 82 3.49 16.16 2.70
N ASP A 83 2.95 15.04 3.17
CA ASP A 83 1.83 15.01 4.12
C ASP A 83 2.10 13.91 5.17
N PRO A 84 2.20 14.27 6.45
CA PRO A 84 2.48 13.30 7.51
C PRO A 84 1.36 12.25 7.72
N THR A 85 0.17 12.50 7.20
CA THR A 85 -0.95 11.55 7.28
C THR A 85 -1.05 10.65 6.05
N TYR A 86 -0.39 11.00 4.94
CA TYR A 86 -0.51 10.28 3.68
C TYR A 86 0.06 8.85 3.70
N PRO A 87 1.08 8.50 4.49
CA PRO A 87 1.52 7.11 4.64
C PRO A 87 0.40 6.13 5.02
N GLN A 88 -0.67 6.62 5.66
CA GLN A 88 -1.86 5.86 6.01
C GLN A 88 -3.02 6.13 5.05
N ILE A 89 -3.30 7.38 4.73
CA ILE A 89 -4.43 7.79 3.86
C ILE A 89 -4.36 7.12 2.47
N ARG A 90 -3.18 6.92 1.93
CA ARG A 90 -3.01 6.30 0.60
C ARG A 90 -3.66 4.91 0.46
N TRP A 91 -3.89 4.23 1.57
CA TRP A 91 -4.52 2.90 1.63
C TRP A 91 -6.00 2.94 2.00
N LEU A 92 -6.55 4.13 2.26
CA LEU A 92 -7.87 4.28 2.90
C LEU A 92 -8.99 3.56 2.14
N GLU A 93 -9.02 3.63 0.82
CA GLU A 93 -10.04 2.95 0.01
C GLU A 93 -9.98 1.42 0.21
N ALA A 94 -8.78 0.85 0.15
CA ALA A 94 -8.59 -0.58 0.36
C ALA A 94 -8.95 -1.01 1.79
N ILE A 95 -8.59 -0.21 2.79
CA ILE A 95 -8.93 -0.45 4.20
C ILE A 95 -10.44 -0.44 4.40
N GLN A 96 -11.14 0.56 3.87
CA GLN A 96 -12.58 0.70 4.02
C GLN A 96 -13.35 -0.43 3.31
N ASN A 97 -12.90 -0.82 2.12
CA ASN A 97 -13.48 -1.93 1.40
C ASN A 97 -13.28 -3.27 2.12
N ASP A 98 -12.08 -3.51 2.67
CA ASP A 98 -11.79 -4.72 3.47
C ASP A 98 -12.65 -4.73 4.76
N PHE A 99 -12.80 -3.60 5.44
CA PHE A 99 -13.66 -3.48 6.60
C PHE A 99 -15.13 -3.76 6.25
N ALA A 100 -15.65 -3.18 5.17
CA ALA A 100 -17.02 -3.42 4.71
C ALA A 100 -17.25 -4.90 4.37
N SER A 101 -16.30 -5.53 3.69
CA SER A 101 -16.37 -6.96 3.39
C SER A 101 -16.39 -7.82 4.64
N ARG A 102 -15.55 -7.50 5.65
CA ARG A 102 -15.56 -8.21 6.94
C ARG A 102 -16.88 -8.06 7.69
N ALA A 103 -17.53 -6.90 7.61
CA ALA A 103 -18.87 -6.71 8.15
C ALA A 103 -19.90 -7.61 7.44
N ASP A 104 -19.78 -7.74 6.11
CA ASP A 104 -20.60 -8.66 5.31
C ASP A 104 -20.39 -10.11 5.72
N TRP A 105 -19.16 -10.54 6.01
CA TRP A 105 -18.87 -11.92 6.47
C TRP A 105 -19.55 -12.27 7.80
N CYS A 106 -19.93 -11.28 8.59
CA CYS A 106 -20.67 -11.51 9.84
C CYS A 106 -22.14 -11.90 9.60
N ILE A 107 -22.70 -11.58 8.43
CA ILE A 107 -24.14 -11.71 8.15
C ILE A 107 -24.47 -12.48 6.87
N LYS A 108 -23.49 -12.71 6.01
CA LYS A 108 -23.64 -13.43 4.73
C LYS A 108 -22.96 -14.80 4.79
N ASP A 109 -23.53 -15.76 4.08
CA ASP A 109 -22.83 -17.02 3.81
C ASP A 109 -21.59 -16.76 2.97
N PHE A 110 -20.55 -17.60 3.11
CA PHE A 110 -19.30 -17.50 2.37
C PHE A 110 -19.51 -17.24 0.87
N LYS A 111 -20.33 -18.02 0.20
CA LYS A 111 -20.60 -17.91 -1.24
C LYS A 111 -21.28 -16.60 -1.69
N ASN A 112 -21.80 -15.81 -0.75
CA ASN A 112 -22.53 -14.57 -0.99
C ASN A 112 -21.76 -13.33 -0.50
N ALA A 113 -20.59 -13.53 0.07
CA ALA A 113 -19.68 -12.49 0.51
C ALA A 113 -18.48 -12.44 -0.43
N ASN A 114 -17.85 -11.28 -0.58
CA ASN A 114 -16.62 -11.13 -1.35
C ASN A 114 -15.39 -11.43 -0.49
N HIS A 115 -14.41 -12.12 -1.05
CA HIS A 115 -13.14 -12.46 -0.40
C HIS A 115 -11.98 -11.90 -1.20
N PRO A 116 -10.88 -11.50 -0.54
CA PRO A 116 -9.78 -10.87 -1.23
C PRO A 116 -9.02 -11.84 -2.15
N PRO A 117 -8.44 -11.32 -3.24
CA PRO A 117 -7.60 -12.11 -4.12
C PRO A 117 -6.32 -12.57 -3.41
N GLU A 118 -5.77 -13.69 -3.82
CA GLU A 118 -4.45 -14.18 -3.42
C GLU A 118 -3.43 -13.71 -4.44
N ALA A 119 -2.54 -12.81 -4.03
CA ALA A 119 -1.48 -12.27 -4.88
C ALA A 119 -0.13 -12.93 -4.58
N HIS A 120 0.66 -13.22 -5.62
CA HIS A 120 2.00 -13.82 -5.50
C HIS A 120 2.95 -13.25 -6.55
N LEU A 121 4.24 -13.16 -6.21
CA LEU A 121 5.30 -12.94 -7.17
C LEU A 121 5.72 -14.27 -7.81
N ASN A 122 6.10 -14.25 -9.11
CA ASN A 122 6.70 -15.38 -9.81
C ASN A 122 8.24 -15.34 -9.80
N HIS A 123 8.80 -14.50 -8.96
CA HIS A 123 10.24 -14.32 -8.73
C HIS A 123 10.48 -14.05 -7.23
N PRO A 124 11.72 -14.09 -6.73
CA PRO A 124 12.02 -13.72 -5.35
C PRO A 124 11.57 -12.28 -5.04
N HIS A 125 11.24 -12.03 -3.77
CA HIS A 125 10.93 -10.68 -3.27
C HIS A 125 12.13 -9.73 -3.38
N PHE A 126 13.33 -10.26 -3.21
CA PHE A 126 14.58 -9.52 -3.31
C PHE A 126 15.26 -9.87 -4.63
N LEU A 127 15.50 -8.87 -5.43
CA LEU A 127 16.17 -8.94 -6.72
C LEU A 127 17.42 -8.08 -6.69
N SER A 128 18.35 -8.33 -7.60
CA SER A 128 19.46 -7.43 -7.84
C SER A 128 19.65 -7.16 -9.34
N ALA A 129 20.15 -5.98 -9.66
CA ALA A 129 20.38 -5.57 -11.03
C ALA A 129 21.51 -4.55 -11.13
N LYS A 130 22.31 -4.65 -12.19
CA LYS A 130 23.33 -3.64 -12.51
C LYS A 130 22.69 -2.39 -13.11
N PRO A 131 23.32 -1.20 -12.95
CA PRO A 131 22.89 -0.01 -13.67
C PRO A 131 22.69 -0.29 -15.16
N GLY A 132 21.61 0.21 -15.72
CA GLY A 132 21.25 0.01 -17.11
C GLY A 132 20.58 -1.32 -17.48
N ALA A 133 20.59 -2.30 -16.58
CA ALA A 133 19.94 -3.59 -16.84
C ALA A 133 18.41 -3.49 -16.82
N VAL A 134 17.76 -4.32 -17.64
CA VAL A 134 16.29 -4.43 -17.63
C VAL A 134 15.87 -5.42 -16.54
N VAL A 135 15.05 -4.94 -15.63
CA VAL A 135 14.44 -5.75 -14.58
C VAL A 135 13.06 -6.20 -15.03
N HIS A 136 12.80 -7.51 -14.87
CA HIS A 136 11.52 -8.12 -15.19
C HIS A 136 10.74 -8.45 -13.93
N LEU A 137 9.55 -7.88 -13.81
CA LEU A 137 8.61 -8.14 -12.73
C LEU A 137 7.50 -9.06 -13.25
N SER A 138 7.05 -9.98 -12.41
CA SER A 138 5.98 -10.90 -12.77
C SER A 138 5.19 -11.32 -11.56
N GLY A 139 3.89 -11.14 -11.61
CA GLY A 139 2.94 -11.58 -10.60
C GLY A 139 1.93 -12.57 -11.13
N LYS A 140 1.24 -13.23 -10.24
CA LYS A 140 0.03 -14.02 -10.49
C LYS A 140 -0.95 -13.80 -9.36
N ALA A 141 -2.22 -14.00 -9.64
CA ALA A 141 -3.26 -13.99 -8.63
C ALA A 141 -4.34 -15.02 -8.96
N SER A 142 -5.00 -15.47 -7.90
CA SER A 142 -6.26 -16.21 -7.93
C SER A 142 -7.26 -15.51 -7.03
N ASP A 143 -8.52 -15.73 -7.29
CA ASP A 143 -9.61 -15.18 -6.50
C ASP A 143 -10.49 -16.32 -5.97
N PRO A 144 -10.79 -16.36 -4.66
CA PRO A 144 -11.60 -17.44 -4.07
C PRO A 144 -13.04 -17.50 -4.59
N ASP A 145 -13.59 -16.35 -4.99
CA ASP A 145 -14.95 -16.25 -5.50
C ASP A 145 -15.02 -16.40 -7.04
N GLY A 146 -13.85 -16.47 -7.69
CA GLY A 146 -13.70 -16.58 -9.13
C GLY A 146 -13.81 -15.23 -9.85
N ASP A 147 -13.69 -14.15 -9.14
CA ASP A 147 -13.74 -12.81 -9.70
C ASP A 147 -12.52 -12.50 -10.57
N LYS A 148 -12.73 -11.65 -11.56
CA LYS A 148 -11.62 -11.14 -12.36
C LYS A 148 -10.78 -10.20 -11.52
N VAL A 149 -9.47 -10.29 -11.69
CA VAL A 149 -8.52 -9.42 -11.00
C VAL A 149 -7.84 -8.47 -11.97
N THR A 150 -7.49 -7.29 -11.49
CA THR A 150 -6.64 -6.32 -12.15
C THR A 150 -5.27 -6.28 -11.48
N TYR A 151 -4.27 -5.84 -12.20
CA TYR A 151 -2.89 -5.75 -11.75
C TYR A 151 -2.38 -4.34 -11.97
N HIS A 152 -1.71 -3.78 -10.95
CA HIS A 152 -1.03 -2.50 -11.07
C HIS A 152 0.31 -2.55 -10.36
N TRP A 153 1.40 -2.20 -11.07
CA TRP A 153 2.74 -2.08 -10.52
C TRP A 153 3.09 -0.62 -10.36
N TRP A 154 3.64 -0.27 -9.20
CA TRP A 154 4.11 1.09 -8.95
C TRP A 154 5.32 1.11 -8.03
N GLN A 155 6.10 2.18 -8.10
CA GLN A 155 7.26 2.43 -7.26
C GLN A 155 6.81 3.12 -5.96
N TYR A 156 7.25 2.63 -4.82
CA TYR A 156 7.04 3.28 -3.53
C TYR A 156 8.25 4.16 -3.20
N GLU A 157 8.34 5.31 -3.86
CA GLU A 157 9.51 6.20 -3.85
C GLU A 157 9.96 6.61 -2.45
N GLU A 158 9.03 6.79 -1.52
CA GLU A 158 9.33 7.29 -0.17
C GLU A 158 10.05 6.28 0.73
N VAL A 159 10.12 5.01 0.31
CA VAL A 159 10.87 3.96 1.02
C VAL A 159 12.11 3.51 0.27
N ASP A 160 12.32 4.02 -0.92
CA ASP A 160 13.53 3.78 -1.71
C ASP A 160 14.75 4.42 -1.06
N THR A 161 15.93 3.83 -1.29
CA THR A 161 17.19 4.51 -1.05
C THR A 161 17.76 5.14 -2.33
N TYR A 162 17.32 4.67 -3.50
CA TYR A 162 17.53 5.38 -4.77
C TYR A 162 16.62 6.63 -4.82
N PRO A 163 17.16 7.83 -5.05
CA PRO A 163 16.41 9.08 -4.90
C PRO A 163 15.54 9.46 -6.11
N GLY A 164 15.53 8.63 -7.16
CA GLY A 164 14.90 8.96 -8.43
C GLY A 164 13.64 8.15 -8.72
N LYS A 165 12.91 8.60 -9.72
CA LYS A 165 11.75 7.93 -10.29
C LYS A 165 12.17 6.99 -11.42
N ILE A 166 11.54 5.80 -11.47
CA ILE A 166 11.70 4.87 -12.59
C ILE A 166 10.50 4.93 -13.53
N ALA A 167 10.73 4.55 -14.78
CA ALA A 167 9.67 4.39 -15.77
C ALA A 167 9.30 2.91 -15.88
N LEU A 168 8.15 2.54 -15.33
CA LEU A 168 7.58 1.21 -15.51
C LEU A 168 6.93 1.09 -16.90
N ARG A 169 7.11 -0.07 -17.52
CA ARG A 169 6.40 -0.46 -18.75
C ARG A 169 5.45 -1.60 -18.42
N ASN A 170 4.26 -1.58 -19.03
CA ASN A 170 3.19 -2.54 -18.81
C ASN A 170 2.76 -2.63 -17.33
N GLU A 171 2.76 -1.52 -16.64
CA GLU A 171 2.43 -1.42 -15.21
C GLU A 171 1.06 -2.01 -14.85
N ASN A 172 0.09 -1.92 -15.77
CA ASN A 172 -1.26 -2.46 -15.58
C ASN A 172 -1.41 -3.90 -16.06
N SER A 173 -0.36 -4.70 -15.95
CA SER A 173 -0.41 -6.10 -16.35
C SER A 173 0.33 -7.02 -15.37
N ARG A 174 0.12 -8.34 -15.53
CA ARG A 174 0.81 -9.36 -14.73
C ARG A 174 2.33 -9.27 -14.82
N LYS A 175 2.86 -8.69 -15.90
CA LYS A 175 4.29 -8.56 -16.16
C LYS A 175 4.60 -7.10 -16.44
N ALA A 176 5.50 -6.54 -15.68
CA ALA A 176 6.04 -5.21 -15.90
C ALA A 176 7.56 -5.25 -16.05
N THR A 177 8.12 -4.20 -16.58
CA THR A 177 9.58 -4.05 -16.69
C THR A 177 9.98 -2.62 -16.43
N PHE A 178 11.19 -2.44 -15.91
CA PHE A 178 11.85 -1.15 -15.89
C PHE A 178 13.35 -1.31 -16.15
N LYS A 179 14.01 -0.24 -16.55
CA LYS A 179 15.47 -0.19 -16.65
C LYS A 179 16.02 0.30 -15.33
N MET A 180 16.94 -0.45 -14.72
CA MET A 180 17.69 0.04 -13.56
C MET A 180 18.38 1.35 -13.93
N PRO A 181 18.24 2.43 -13.17
CA PRO A 181 18.83 3.71 -13.51
C PRO A 181 20.35 3.62 -13.71
N ASP A 182 20.87 4.31 -14.70
CA ASP A 182 22.31 4.28 -15.02
C ASP A 182 23.16 4.97 -13.94
N ASP A 183 22.54 5.82 -13.12
CA ASP A 183 23.14 6.56 -12.01
C ASP A 183 22.89 5.93 -10.63
N ALA A 184 22.18 4.81 -10.56
CA ALA A 184 21.98 4.08 -9.32
C ALA A 184 23.32 3.54 -8.79
N ARG A 185 23.52 3.66 -7.49
CA ARG A 185 24.74 3.24 -6.81
C ARG A 185 24.57 1.88 -6.18
N THR A 186 25.66 1.13 -6.11
CA THR A 186 25.67 -0.17 -5.42
C THR A 186 25.07 -0.06 -4.01
N GLY A 187 24.10 -0.93 -3.72
CA GLY A 187 23.39 -0.99 -2.45
C GLY A 187 22.13 -0.13 -2.40
N GLU A 188 21.90 0.77 -3.36
CA GLU A 188 20.62 1.50 -3.43
C GLU A 188 19.48 0.56 -3.81
N THR A 189 18.31 0.78 -3.22
CA THR A 189 17.11 -0.05 -3.37
C THR A 189 15.96 0.70 -4.02
N ILE A 190 15.18 -0.02 -4.80
CA ILE A 190 13.92 0.44 -5.41
C ILE A 190 12.83 -0.53 -4.99
N HIS A 191 11.76 -0.01 -4.38
CA HIS A 191 10.64 -0.79 -3.90
C HIS A 191 9.47 -0.75 -4.91
N LEU A 192 9.12 -1.90 -5.43
CA LEU A 192 8.00 -2.07 -6.36
C LEU A 192 6.85 -2.77 -5.64
N ILE A 193 5.68 -2.20 -5.75
CA ILE A 193 4.45 -2.80 -5.23
C ILE A 193 3.65 -3.35 -6.41
N LEU A 194 3.30 -4.63 -6.32
CA LEU A 194 2.22 -5.21 -7.10
C LEU A 194 0.93 -5.07 -6.32
N GLU A 195 -0.01 -4.37 -6.89
CA GLU A 195 -1.37 -4.24 -6.40
C GLU A 195 -2.29 -5.14 -7.24
N VAL A 196 -3.06 -5.98 -6.58
CA VAL A 196 -4.04 -6.88 -7.20
C VAL A 196 -5.40 -6.58 -6.60
N THR A 197 -6.34 -6.16 -7.43
CA THR A 197 -7.70 -5.82 -7.00
C THR A 197 -8.70 -6.69 -7.76
N ASP A 198 -9.64 -7.29 -7.03
CA ASP A 198 -10.74 -8.03 -7.60
C ASP A 198 -11.85 -7.11 -8.16
N GLN A 199 -12.86 -7.71 -8.78
CA GLN A 199 -14.04 -7.00 -9.28
C GLN A 199 -15.29 -7.36 -8.47
N GLY A 200 -15.11 -7.86 -7.26
CA GLY A 200 -16.17 -8.14 -6.30
C GLY A 200 -16.81 -6.86 -5.73
N LYS A 201 -17.72 -7.03 -4.77
CA LYS A 201 -18.43 -5.92 -4.12
C LYS A 201 -18.49 -6.12 -2.62
N PRO A 202 -17.79 -5.24 -1.85
CA PRO A 202 -16.83 -4.21 -2.32
C PRO A 202 -15.61 -4.86 -2.98
N SER A 203 -14.90 -4.13 -3.85
CA SER A 203 -13.66 -4.64 -4.46
C SER A 203 -12.54 -4.70 -3.42
N LEU A 204 -11.81 -5.79 -3.39
CA LEU A 204 -10.77 -6.04 -2.39
C LEU A 204 -9.38 -6.08 -3.01
N THR A 205 -8.41 -5.55 -2.29
CA THR A 205 -7.04 -5.40 -2.78
C THR A 205 -6.06 -6.16 -1.89
N ARG A 206 -5.08 -6.83 -2.53
CA ARG A 206 -3.90 -7.43 -1.88
C ARG A 206 -2.65 -7.03 -2.65
N TYR A 207 -1.54 -7.09 -1.98
CA TYR A 207 -0.29 -6.56 -2.49
C TYR A 207 0.82 -7.61 -2.48
N GLN A 208 1.89 -7.31 -3.18
CA GLN A 208 3.19 -7.97 -3.03
C GLN A 208 4.27 -6.93 -3.23
N ARG A 209 5.35 -7.04 -2.47
CA ARG A 209 6.50 -6.16 -2.58
C ARG A 209 7.66 -6.88 -3.24
N ALA A 210 8.28 -6.22 -4.21
CA ALA A 210 9.59 -6.61 -4.75
C ALA A 210 10.59 -5.48 -4.46
N ILE A 211 11.75 -5.82 -3.95
CA ILE A 211 12.84 -4.88 -3.67
C ILE A 211 13.99 -5.21 -4.60
N VAL A 212 14.40 -4.24 -5.40
CA VAL A 212 15.51 -4.38 -6.36
C VAL A 212 16.70 -3.58 -5.84
N THR A 213 17.80 -4.27 -5.55
CA THR A 213 19.05 -3.65 -5.10
C THR A 213 20.01 -3.46 -6.29
N CYS A 214 20.63 -2.31 -6.40
CA CYS A 214 21.70 -2.05 -7.36
C CYS A 214 22.98 -2.80 -6.98
N GLU A 215 23.58 -3.55 -7.93
CA GLU A 215 24.86 -4.25 -7.79
C GLU A 215 26.07 -3.41 -8.23
#